data_7ee3174c13e7dd35bfba0c52a33b7bbf
#
_entry.id   7ee3174c13e7dd35bfba0c52a33b7bbf
#
_cell.length_a   1.000
_cell.length_b   1.000
_cell.length_c   1.000
_cell.angle_alpha   90.00
_cell.angle_beta   90.00
_cell.angle_gamma   90.00
#
_symmetry.space_group_name_H-M   'P 1'
#
loop_
_entity.id
_entity.type
_entity.pdbx_description
1 polymer ?
#
loop_
_entity_poly.entity_id
_entity_poly.type
_entity_poly.pdbx_seq_one_letter_code
_entity_poly.pdbx_strand_id
1 'polypeptide(L)'
;SAMTTTRVNDIETEDCAAISFEMRSGALCSSNITLGAARDETRLRFVFEHLTATSDTEPYAPGAQAWTFTARDPKQQVEIDAVLAQTPEEAVGFVGLFTEIGKALNGKLNSVVTLKDGLASVELVTAIYHAARTGTRVALPLGLDHPLRKGWLP
;
A
#
# COMPACT_ATOMS: atom_id res chain seq x y z
N SER A 1 -0.62 0.49 -15.16
CA SER A 1 -1.60 -0.36 -15.86
C SER A 1 -2.50 -1.03 -14.86
N ALA A 2 -3.76 -1.24 -15.22
CA ALA A 2 -4.71 -1.94 -14.37
C ALA A 2 -5.73 -2.71 -15.22
N MET A 3 -6.27 -3.76 -14.62
CA MET A 3 -7.45 -4.49 -15.09
C MET A 3 -8.38 -4.66 -13.89
N THR A 4 -9.67 -4.44 -14.10
CA THR A 4 -10.71 -4.66 -13.08
C THR A 4 -11.82 -5.51 -13.69
N THR A 5 -12.50 -6.30 -12.87
CA THR A 5 -13.63 -7.14 -13.32
C THR A 5 -14.51 -7.50 -12.14
N THR A 6 -15.78 -7.78 -12.42
CA THR A 6 -16.73 -8.38 -11.49
C THR A 6 -16.89 -9.85 -11.85
N ARG A 7 -16.47 -10.78 -10.99
CA ARG A 7 -16.44 -12.21 -11.29
C ARG A 7 -17.01 -13.11 -10.21
N VAL A 8 -17.01 -12.67 -8.97
CA VAL A 8 -17.24 -13.56 -7.83
C VAL A 8 -18.53 -13.21 -7.12
N ASN A 9 -18.82 -11.94 -6.97
CA ASN A 9 -19.98 -11.45 -6.24
C ASN A 9 -21.02 -10.87 -7.20
N ASP A 10 -22.28 -10.93 -6.82
CA ASP A 10 -23.38 -10.27 -7.54
C ASP A 10 -23.48 -8.81 -7.08
N ILE A 11 -22.57 -7.97 -7.59
CA ILE A 11 -22.45 -6.54 -7.28
C ILE A 11 -22.23 -5.73 -8.56
N GLU A 12 -22.59 -4.46 -8.52
CA GLU A 12 -22.45 -3.55 -9.67
C GLU A 12 -21.02 -3.04 -9.91
N THR A 13 -20.17 -3.10 -8.87
CA THR A 13 -18.77 -2.67 -8.94
C THR A 13 -17.82 -3.83 -9.18
N GLU A 14 -16.55 -3.54 -9.38
CA GLU A 14 -15.52 -4.58 -9.48
C GLU A 14 -15.29 -5.27 -8.13
N ASP A 15 -14.99 -6.56 -8.18
CA ASP A 15 -14.58 -7.37 -7.04
C ASP A 15 -13.18 -7.98 -7.21
N CYS A 16 -12.59 -7.78 -8.38
CA CYS A 16 -11.24 -8.23 -8.70
C CYS A 16 -10.46 -7.14 -9.42
N ALA A 17 -9.20 -6.96 -9.04
CA ALA A 17 -8.28 -6.05 -9.71
C ALA A 17 -6.86 -6.63 -9.80
N ALA A 18 -6.20 -6.39 -10.93
CA ALA A 18 -4.77 -6.61 -11.11
C ALA A 18 -4.12 -5.29 -11.55
N ILE A 19 -3.16 -4.83 -10.77
CA ILE A 19 -2.57 -3.50 -10.92
C ILE A 19 -1.06 -3.64 -11.01
N SER A 20 -0.41 -2.87 -11.89
CA SER A 20 1.04 -2.74 -11.93
C SER A 20 1.44 -1.29 -12.15
N PHE A 21 2.45 -0.83 -11.46
CA PHE A 21 2.99 0.52 -11.61
C PHE A 21 4.50 0.56 -11.33
N GLU A 22 5.12 1.59 -11.84
CA GLU A 22 6.53 1.88 -11.68
C GLU A 22 6.68 3.12 -10.78
N MET A 23 7.48 3.00 -9.75
CA MET A 23 7.84 4.11 -8.88
C MET A 23 8.85 5.02 -9.57
N ARG A 24 8.93 6.27 -9.14
CA ARG A 24 9.93 7.22 -9.67
C ARG A 24 11.38 6.74 -9.50
N SER A 25 11.64 5.89 -8.53
CA SER A 25 12.93 5.23 -8.31
C SER A 25 13.25 4.10 -9.31
N GLY A 26 12.29 3.71 -10.16
CA GLY A 26 12.39 2.54 -11.04
C GLY A 26 11.90 1.23 -10.41
N ALA A 27 11.52 1.22 -9.13
CA ALA A 27 10.96 0.03 -8.51
C ALA A 27 9.62 -0.35 -9.15
N LEU A 28 9.43 -1.63 -9.43
CA LEU A 28 8.18 -2.16 -9.97
C LEU A 28 7.30 -2.68 -8.84
N CYS A 29 6.03 -2.31 -8.91
CA CYS A 29 5.01 -2.72 -7.95
C CYS A 29 3.89 -3.48 -8.66
N SER A 30 3.37 -4.51 -8.01
CA SER A 30 2.17 -5.22 -8.44
C SER A 30 1.23 -5.42 -7.26
N SER A 31 -0.06 -5.34 -7.53
CA SER A 31 -1.11 -5.62 -6.55
C SER A 31 -2.20 -6.45 -7.20
N ASN A 32 -2.63 -7.51 -6.53
CA ASN A 32 -3.75 -8.33 -6.93
C ASN A 32 -4.77 -8.32 -5.80
N ILE A 33 -6.00 -8.00 -6.13
CA ILE A 33 -7.11 -7.84 -5.18
C ILE A 33 -8.25 -8.73 -5.64
N THR A 34 -8.88 -9.44 -4.72
CA THR A 34 -10.14 -10.15 -4.95
C THR A 34 -10.97 -10.16 -3.68
N LEU A 35 -12.26 -9.93 -3.82
CA LEU A 35 -13.24 -10.09 -2.75
C LEU A 35 -13.87 -11.50 -2.73
N GLY A 36 -13.33 -12.42 -3.53
CA GLY A 36 -13.83 -13.79 -3.66
C GLY A 36 -12.88 -14.86 -3.15
N ALA A 37 -11.89 -14.49 -2.34
CA ALA A 37 -11.02 -15.46 -1.70
C ALA A 37 -11.77 -16.27 -0.65
N ALA A 38 -11.45 -17.57 -0.51
CA ALA A 38 -12.04 -18.42 0.51
C ALA A 38 -11.64 -18.01 1.94
N ARG A 39 -10.60 -17.22 2.07
CA ARG A 39 -10.11 -16.63 3.31
C ARG A 39 -9.64 -15.22 3.05
N ASP A 40 -10.01 -14.30 3.92
CA ASP A 40 -9.53 -12.93 3.86
C ASP A 40 -8.06 -12.89 4.28
N GLU A 41 -7.23 -12.36 3.38
CA GLU A 41 -5.81 -12.16 3.63
C GLU A 41 -5.35 -10.85 2.98
N THR A 42 -4.52 -10.10 3.70
CA THR A 42 -3.78 -8.99 3.13
C THR A 42 -2.30 -9.21 3.38
N ARG A 43 -1.48 -9.08 2.34
CA ARG A 43 -0.03 -9.26 2.45
C ARG A 43 0.71 -8.14 1.73
N LEU A 44 1.72 -7.59 2.38
CA LEU A 44 2.68 -6.69 1.79
C LEU A 44 4.04 -7.38 1.72
N ARG A 45 4.75 -7.21 0.61
CA ARG A 45 6.11 -7.72 0.43
C ARG A 45 6.95 -6.65 -0.26
N PHE A 46 8.05 -6.27 0.38
CA PHE A 46 9.04 -5.36 -0.16
C PHE A 46 10.35 -6.11 -0.39
N VAL A 47 10.87 -6.01 -1.60
CA VAL A 47 12.14 -6.65 -1.97
C VAL A 47 13.16 -5.54 -2.21
N PHE A 48 14.20 -5.53 -1.40
CA PHE A 48 15.34 -4.63 -1.49
C PHE A 48 16.57 -5.38 -1.99
N GLU A 49 17.66 -4.67 -2.25
CA GLU A 49 18.91 -5.24 -2.73
C GLU A 49 19.45 -6.35 -1.81
N HIS A 50 19.39 -6.14 -0.50
CA HIS A 50 19.99 -7.02 0.49
C HIS A 50 19.01 -7.74 1.40
N LEU A 51 17.75 -7.36 1.42
CA LEU A 51 16.73 -8.00 2.26
C LEU A 51 15.34 -8.01 1.62
N THR A 52 14.50 -8.89 2.12
CA THR A 52 13.06 -8.90 1.86
C THR A 52 12.31 -8.67 3.17
N ALA A 53 11.38 -7.73 3.18
CA ALA A 53 10.43 -7.52 4.26
C ALA A 53 9.04 -8.05 3.83
N THR A 54 8.43 -8.87 4.68
CA THR A 54 7.09 -9.43 4.44
C THR A 54 6.23 -9.19 5.67
N SER A 55 5.03 -8.63 5.47
CA SER A 55 4.05 -8.48 6.55
C SER A 55 3.45 -9.83 6.96
N ASP A 56 2.70 -9.81 8.04
CA ASP A 56 1.70 -10.84 8.32
C ASP A 56 0.61 -10.90 7.24
N THR A 57 -0.43 -11.70 7.47
CA THR A 57 -1.57 -11.86 6.57
C THR A 57 -2.88 -11.37 7.18
N GLU A 58 -2.80 -10.53 8.22
CA GLU A 58 -3.99 -9.99 8.88
C GLU A 58 -4.86 -9.19 7.89
N PRO A 59 -6.15 -9.55 7.75
CA PRO A 59 -7.05 -8.85 6.86
C PRO A 59 -7.16 -7.36 7.20
N TYR A 60 -7.11 -6.51 6.20
CA TYR A 60 -7.27 -5.03 6.30
C TYR A 60 -6.24 -4.30 7.14
N ALA A 61 -5.39 -5.00 7.89
CA ALA A 61 -4.36 -4.42 8.75
C ALA A 61 -3.00 -5.12 8.58
N PRO A 62 -2.48 -5.28 7.36
CA PRO A 62 -1.21 -5.97 7.13
C PRO A 62 -0.08 -5.19 7.82
N GLY A 63 0.70 -5.90 8.62
CA GLY A 63 1.77 -5.29 9.41
C GLY A 63 1.36 -4.84 10.81
N ALA A 64 0.12 -5.13 11.25
CA ALA A 64 -0.28 -4.98 12.65
C ALA A 64 0.46 -5.99 13.57
N GLN A 65 0.88 -7.11 13.03
CA GLN A 65 1.72 -8.11 13.68
C GLN A 65 3.18 -7.95 13.25
N ALA A 66 4.05 -8.78 13.80
CA ALA A 66 5.47 -8.73 13.50
C ALA A 66 5.78 -8.99 12.01
N TRP A 67 6.60 -8.16 11.42
CA TRP A 67 7.14 -8.36 10.09
C TRP A 67 8.26 -9.39 10.09
N THR A 68 8.37 -10.15 9.01
CA THR A 68 9.51 -11.04 8.75
C THR A 68 10.52 -10.33 7.84
N PHE A 69 11.75 -10.26 8.29
CA PHE A 69 12.86 -9.71 7.52
C PHE A 69 13.85 -10.83 7.19
N THR A 70 14.09 -11.05 5.91
CA THR A 70 14.98 -12.09 5.42
C THR A 70 16.13 -11.45 4.67
N ALA A 71 17.35 -11.57 5.20
CA ALA A 71 18.56 -11.08 4.53
C ALA A 71 18.97 -11.98 3.38
N ARG A 72 19.64 -11.41 2.38
CA ARG A 72 20.29 -12.17 1.30
C ARG A 72 21.54 -12.88 1.81
N ASP A 73 22.33 -12.24 2.68
CA ASP A 73 23.49 -12.80 3.32
C ASP A 73 23.15 -13.26 4.75
N PRO A 74 23.41 -14.54 5.12
CA PRO A 74 23.18 -15.04 6.47
C PRO A 74 23.90 -14.25 7.58
N LYS A 75 25.04 -13.63 7.29
CA LYS A 75 25.74 -12.76 8.26
C LYS A 75 24.94 -11.51 8.58
N GLN A 76 24.33 -10.90 7.57
CA GLN A 76 23.46 -9.73 7.76
C GLN A 76 22.18 -10.08 8.53
N GLN A 77 21.71 -11.33 8.45
CA GLN A 77 20.54 -11.75 9.22
C GLN A 77 20.76 -11.58 10.72
N VAL A 78 21.95 -11.94 11.22
CA VAL A 78 22.29 -11.77 12.65
C VAL A 78 22.22 -10.30 13.08
N GLU A 79 22.66 -9.39 12.23
CA GLU A 79 22.59 -7.94 12.51
C GLU A 79 21.14 -7.44 12.50
N ILE A 80 20.33 -7.90 11.53
CA ILE A 80 18.91 -7.57 11.44
C ILE A 80 18.17 -8.06 12.69
N ASP A 81 18.37 -9.31 13.08
CA ASP A 81 17.72 -9.90 14.25
C ASP A 81 18.12 -9.16 15.55
N ALA A 82 19.37 -8.72 15.65
CA ALA A 82 19.84 -7.91 16.78
C ALA A 82 19.17 -6.52 16.82
N VAL A 83 18.97 -5.88 15.67
CA VAL A 83 18.25 -4.59 15.58
C VAL A 83 16.79 -4.78 15.95
N LEU A 84 16.13 -5.79 15.43
CA LEU A 84 14.71 -6.08 15.72
C LEU A 84 14.49 -6.35 17.22
N ALA A 85 15.39 -7.10 17.85
CA ALA A 85 15.32 -7.39 19.28
C ALA A 85 15.44 -6.13 20.17
N GLN A 86 16.02 -5.05 19.65
CA GLN A 86 16.19 -3.78 20.36
C GLN A 86 15.15 -2.71 19.94
N THR A 87 14.37 -2.97 18.88
CA THR A 87 13.35 -2.04 18.39
C THR A 87 12.14 -2.12 19.31
N PRO A 88 11.73 -1.01 19.94
CA PRO A 88 10.54 -1.01 20.78
C PRO A 88 9.28 -1.24 19.95
N GLU A 89 8.31 -1.93 20.53
CA GLU A 89 6.98 -2.02 19.93
C GLU A 89 6.33 -0.64 19.87
N GLU A 90 5.85 -0.27 18.71
CA GLU A 90 5.08 0.98 18.53
C GLU A 90 3.59 0.67 18.57
N ALA A 91 2.83 1.66 19.09
CA ALA A 91 1.38 1.55 19.09
C ALA A 91 0.85 1.56 17.65
N VAL A 92 -0.05 0.62 17.35
CA VAL A 92 -0.69 0.47 16.05
C VAL A 92 -2.14 0.95 16.05
N GLY A 93 -2.78 1.00 14.89
CA GLY A 93 -4.17 1.39 14.74
C GLY A 93 -4.45 2.82 15.19
N PHE A 94 -5.61 3.07 15.79
CA PHE A 94 -6.00 4.40 16.23
C PHE A 94 -5.11 4.96 17.36
N VAL A 95 -4.59 4.10 18.24
CA VAL A 95 -3.67 4.55 19.30
C VAL A 95 -2.38 5.10 18.68
N GLY A 96 -1.80 4.40 17.71
CA GLY A 96 -0.66 4.88 16.95
C GLY A 96 -0.96 6.19 16.21
N LEU A 97 -2.08 6.26 15.50
CA LEU A 97 -2.50 7.46 14.78
C LEU A 97 -2.59 8.69 15.70
N PHE A 98 -3.28 8.58 16.83
CA PHE A 98 -3.41 9.70 17.78
C PHE A 98 -2.08 10.07 18.44
N THR A 99 -1.20 9.09 18.65
CA THR A 99 0.15 9.35 19.14
C THR A 99 0.95 10.20 18.14
N GLU A 100 0.91 9.85 16.85
CA GLU A 100 1.59 10.58 15.78
C GLU A 100 0.99 12.00 15.60
N ILE A 101 -0.33 12.14 15.68
CA ILE A 101 -0.98 13.46 15.67
C ILE A 101 -0.48 14.31 16.85
N GLY A 102 -0.40 13.72 18.05
CA GLY A 102 0.13 14.43 19.23
C GLY A 102 1.59 14.87 19.05
N LYS A 103 2.44 14.04 18.42
CA LYS A 103 3.81 14.42 18.06
C LYS A 103 3.82 15.60 17.09
N ALA A 104 3.00 15.55 16.04
CA ALA A 104 2.91 16.60 15.02
C ALA A 104 2.48 17.94 15.62
N LEU A 105 1.43 17.96 16.47
CA LEU A 105 0.94 19.17 17.13
C LEU A 105 1.98 19.80 18.06
N ASN A 106 2.90 19.00 18.60
CA ASN A 106 4.00 19.48 19.46
C ASN A 106 5.31 19.75 18.68
N GLY A 107 5.26 19.77 17.35
CA GLY A 107 6.44 20.04 16.50
C GLY A 107 7.53 18.96 16.58
N LYS A 108 7.21 17.76 17.02
CA LYS A 108 8.12 16.62 17.08
C LYS A 108 8.16 15.87 15.75
N LEU A 109 9.25 15.11 15.51
CA LEU A 109 9.32 14.18 14.39
C LEU A 109 8.16 13.19 14.48
N ASN A 110 7.45 13.01 13.38
CA ASN A 110 6.24 12.19 13.31
C ASN A 110 6.05 11.59 11.92
N SER A 111 5.18 10.59 11.82
CA SER A 111 4.74 9.93 10.60
C SER A 111 3.23 10.09 10.34
N VAL A 112 2.63 11.17 10.84
CA VAL A 112 1.19 11.41 10.70
C VAL A 112 0.77 11.48 9.23
N VAL A 113 -0.32 10.81 8.89
CA VAL A 113 -0.95 10.89 7.55
C VAL A 113 -1.59 12.27 7.38
N THR A 114 -1.28 12.93 6.27
CA THR A 114 -1.73 14.28 5.96
C THR A 114 -2.78 14.30 4.84
N LEU A 115 -3.40 15.47 4.61
CA LEU A 115 -4.29 15.68 3.45
C LEU A 115 -3.56 15.45 2.12
N LYS A 116 -2.25 15.70 2.06
CA LYS A 116 -1.44 15.44 0.87
C LYS A 116 -1.35 13.95 0.58
N ASP A 117 -1.21 13.12 1.60
CA ASP A 117 -1.18 11.66 1.47
C ASP A 117 -2.56 11.13 1.05
N GLY A 118 -3.63 11.70 1.62
CA GLY A 118 -5.01 11.41 1.21
C GLY A 118 -5.25 11.77 -0.27
N LEU A 119 -4.79 12.92 -0.73
CA LEU A 119 -4.88 13.32 -2.13
C LEU A 119 -4.12 12.33 -3.03
N ALA A 120 -2.90 11.96 -2.67
CA ALA A 120 -2.11 11.00 -3.44
C ALA A 120 -2.80 9.63 -3.56
N SER A 121 -3.47 9.18 -2.49
CA SER A 121 -4.26 7.95 -2.50
C SER A 121 -5.44 8.03 -3.46
N VAL A 122 -6.20 9.13 -3.43
CA VAL A 122 -7.33 9.35 -4.36
C VAL A 122 -6.85 9.46 -5.80
N GLU A 123 -5.74 10.15 -6.05
CA GLU A 123 -5.14 10.22 -7.39
C GLU A 123 -4.72 8.84 -7.91
N LEU A 124 -4.12 8.00 -7.06
CA LEU A 124 -3.73 6.64 -7.42
C LEU A 124 -4.96 5.80 -7.81
N VAL A 125 -6.02 5.82 -7.01
CA VAL A 125 -7.27 5.08 -7.31
C VAL A 125 -7.89 5.60 -8.61
N THR A 126 -7.94 6.91 -8.82
CA THR A 126 -8.44 7.53 -10.06
C THR A 126 -7.63 7.07 -11.28
N ALA A 127 -6.29 7.02 -11.16
CA ALA A 127 -5.41 6.55 -12.22
C ALA A 127 -5.62 5.05 -12.53
N ILE A 128 -5.89 4.23 -11.50
CA ILE A 128 -6.22 2.81 -11.65
C ILE A 128 -7.49 2.63 -12.48
N TYR A 129 -8.58 3.32 -12.13
CA TYR A 129 -9.82 3.27 -12.89
C TYR A 129 -9.64 3.76 -14.34
N HIS A 130 -8.91 4.86 -14.52
CA HIS A 130 -8.63 5.35 -15.87
C HIS A 130 -7.83 4.32 -16.69
N ALA A 131 -6.77 3.76 -16.11
CA ALA A 131 -5.96 2.72 -16.76
C ALA A 131 -6.79 1.48 -17.11
N ALA A 132 -7.66 1.03 -16.21
CA ALA A 132 -8.52 -0.13 -16.45
C ALA A 132 -9.53 0.11 -17.58
N ARG A 133 -10.11 1.32 -17.66
CA ARG A 133 -11.09 1.70 -18.70
C ARG A 133 -10.45 1.92 -20.07
N THR A 134 -9.24 2.45 -20.11
CA THR A 134 -8.58 2.84 -21.39
C THR A 134 -7.53 1.85 -21.89
N GLY A 135 -7.10 0.92 -21.05
CA GLY A 135 -5.99 0.01 -21.35
C GLY A 135 -4.63 0.70 -21.47
N THR A 136 -4.50 1.95 -21.00
CA THR A 136 -3.28 2.76 -21.15
C THR A 136 -2.53 2.94 -19.83
N ARG A 137 -1.23 3.26 -19.93
CA ARG A 137 -0.46 3.71 -18.75
C ARG A 137 -0.85 5.13 -18.39
N VAL A 138 -0.97 5.40 -17.11
CA VAL A 138 -1.31 6.73 -16.57
C VAL A 138 -0.14 7.24 -15.76
N ALA A 139 0.27 8.48 -16.04
CA ALA A 139 1.31 9.15 -15.27
C ALA A 139 0.71 9.85 -14.03
N LEU A 140 1.44 9.84 -12.93
CA LEU A 140 1.11 10.55 -11.69
C LEU A 140 2.16 11.65 -11.42
N PRO A 141 1.75 12.79 -10.83
CA PRO A 141 0.39 13.15 -10.43
C PRO A 141 -0.54 13.43 -11.62
N LEU A 142 -1.85 13.32 -11.40
CA LEU A 142 -2.85 13.62 -12.44
C LEU A 142 -2.91 15.13 -12.73
N GLY A 143 -3.00 15.49 -14.02
CA GLY A 143 -3.21 16.87 -14.43
C GLY A 143 -4.54 17.45 -13.94
N LEU A 144 -4.61 18.78 -13.84
CA LEU A 144 -5.83 19.49 -13.43
C LEU A 144 -7.00 19.30 -14.41
N ASP A 145 -6.69 19.00 -15.65
CA ASP A 145 -7.59 18.77 -16.78
C ASP A 145 -7.95 17.28 -16.97
N HIS A 146 -7.48 16.40 -16.07
CA HIS A 146 -7.75 14.96 -16.19
C HIS A 146 -9.26 14.68 -16.21
N PRO A 147 -9.76 13.85 -17.15
CA PRO A 147 -11.19 13.64 -17.37
C PRO A 147 -11.95 13.13 -16.14
N LEU A 148 -11.29 12.34 -15.30
CA LEU A 148 -11.89 11.78 -14.07
C LEU A 148 -11.71 12.65 -12.82
N ARG A 149 -11.17 13.88 -12.97
CA ARG A 149 -10.96 14.76 -11.80
C ARG A 149 -12.26 15.24 -11.14
N LYS A 150 -13.35 15.28 -11.90
CA LYS A 150 -14.67 15.68 -11.38
C LYS A 150 -15.52 14.51 -10.86
N GLY A 151 -14.98 13.33 -10.90
CA GLY A 151 -15.65 12.10 -10.50
C GLY A 151 -15.44 10.99 -11.54
N TRP A 152 -15.61 9.77 -11.13
CA TRP A 152 -15.47 8.57 -11.96
C TRP A 152 -16.65 7.61 -11.87
N LEU A 153 -17.75 8.08 -11.34
CA LEU A 153 -19.03 7.39 -11.47
C LEU A 153 -19.48 7.41 -12.93
N PRO A 154 -20.11 6.33 -13.42
CA PRO A 154 -20.64 6.26 -14.77
C PRO A 154 -21.68 7.33 -15.05
#